data_3ef399d256a64a4683565a117aac87a5
#
_entry.id   3ef399d256a64a4683565a117aac87a5
#
_cell.length_a   1.000
_cell.length_b   1.000
_cell.length_c   1.000
_cell.angle_alpha   90.00
_cell.angle_beta   90.00
_cell.angle_gamma   90.00
#
_symmetry.space_group_name_H-M   'P 1'
#
loop_
_entity.id
_entity.type
_entity.pdbx_description
1 polymer ?
#
loop_
_entity_poly.entity_id
_entity_poly.type
_entity_poly.pdbx_seq_one_letter_code
_entity_poly.pdbx_strand_id
1 'polypeptide(L)'
;IVGGAGHTTDTLRQVVQLEYPSIETTDLSEADMFQKYLKHVYGCEADYLETKSTNCGNNITYLLDLLEENNIPFKSIILSQDASMQRRMAAGLKKYVKDDVTIINYATYCASVISCGEELCYAENIHGMWPIERYVNLLMGEIPRLSDDENGYGPSGKNYIAHVDIPNNVKLAFEELKTVFGSE
;
A
#
# COMPACT_ATOMS: atom_id res chain seq x y z
N ILE A 1 -0.89 -13.66 1.59
CA ILE A 1 -0.62 -12.36 2.28
C ILE A 1 0.84 -12.01 2.08
N VAL A 2 1.15 -10.74 1.85
CA VAL A 2 2.50 -10.25 1.60
C VAL A 2 2.81 -9.13 2.61
N GLY A 3 3.93 -9.25 3.32
CA GLY A 3 4.39 -8.24 4.27
C GLY A 3 5.44 -8.80 5.22
N GLY A 4 6.69 -8.42 5.01
CA GLY A 4 7.79 -8.78 5.89
C GLY A 4 7.90 -7.81 7.09
N ALA A 5 9.03 -7.11 7.20
CA ALA A 5 9.25 -6.15 8.26
C ALA A 5 9.78 -4.82 7.69
N GLY A 6 9.06 -3.75 7.94
CA GLY A 6 9.37 -2.40 7.52
C GLY A 6 9.37 -1.41 8.69
N HIS A 7 9.44 -0.13 8.38
CA HIS A 7 9.46 0.94 9.38
C HIS A 7 8.14 1.10 10.16
N THR A 8 7.04 0.51 9.68
CA THR A 8 5.71 0.54 10.33
C THR A 8 5.41 -0.71 11.14
N THR A 9 6.23 -1.75 11.05
CA THR A 9 5.96 -3.06 11.65
C THR A 9 5.83 -3.00 13.17
N ASP A 10 6.68 -2.23 13.85
CA ASP A 10 6.59 -2.09 15.32
C ASP A 10 5.31 -1.36 15.76
N THR A 11 4.87 -0.37 14.98
CA THR A 11 3.58 0.29 15.23
C THR A 11 2.43 -0.68 15.05
N LEU A 12 2.46 -1.52 14.00
CA LEU A 12 1.45 -2.54 13.78
C LEU A 12 1.42 -3.56 14.93
N ARG A 13 2.59 -4.01 15.42
CA ARG A 13 2.67 -4.90 16.59
C ARG A 13 1.98 -4.32 17.82
N GLN A 14 2.24 -3.03 18.11
CA GLN A 14 1.64 -2.34 19.25
C GLN A 14 0.11 -2.24 19.10
N VAL A 15 -0.39 -1.88 17.93
CA VAL A 15 -1.84 -1.78 17.66
C VAL A 15 -2.50 -3.15 17.79
N VAL A 16 -1.95 -4.19 17.16
CA VAL A 16 -2.50 -5.55 17.25
C VAL A 16 -2.49 -6.06 18.69
N GLN A 17 -1.41 -5.83 19.45
CA GLN A 17 -1.32 -6.24 20.84
C GLN A 17 -2.32 -5.51 21.74
N LEU A 18 -2.61 -4.23 21.44
CA LEU A 18 -3.59 -3.43 22.19
C LEU A 18 -5.03 -3.87 21.91
N GLU A 19 -5.37 -4.01 20.63
CA GLU A 19 -6.73 -4.34 20.19
C GLU A 19 -7.06 -5.84 20.36
N TYR A 20 -6.06 -6.70 20.21
CA TYR A 20 -6.19 -8.16 20.29
C TYR A 20 -5.12 -8.78 21.19
N PRO A 21 -5.22 -8.61 22.53
CA PRO A 21 -4.17 -9.06 23.46
C PRO A 21 -3.87 -10.56 23.42
N SER A 22 -4.78 -11.37 22.89
CA SER A 22 -4.60 -12.81 22.68
C SER A 22 -3.72 -13.17 21.48
N ILE A 23 -3.41 -12.19 20.60
CA ILE A 23 -2.55 -12.41 19.45
C ILE A 23 -1.11 -12.06 19.84
N GLU A 24 -0.29 -13.09 20.01
CA GLU A 24 1.16 -12.90 20.19
C GLU A 24 1.79 -12.31 18.93
N THR A 25 2.49 -11.18 19.06
CA THR A 25 3.05 -10.42 17.93
C THR A 25 4.58 -10.32 17.94
N THR A 26 5.24 -10.84 19.00
CA THR A 26 6.70 -10.76 19.15
C THR A 26 7.41 -11.40 17.96
N ASP A 27 8.35 -10.68 17.36
CA ASP A 27 9.19 -11.11 16.24
C ASP A 27 8.43 -11.54 14.96
N LEU A 28 7.13 -11.29 14.88
CA LEU A 28 6.34 -11.62 13.72
C LEU A 28 6.54 -10.60 12.58
N SER A 29 6.48 -11.11 11.35
CA SER A 29 6.32 -10.28 10.15
C SER A 29 4.92 -9.68 10.08
N GLU A 30 4.71 -8.67 9.21
CA GLU A 30 3.37 -8.11 8.96
C GLU A 30 2.42 -9.18 8.44
N ALA A 31 2.87 -10.04 7.51
CA ALA A 31 2.04 -11.14 6.98
C ALA A 31 1.65 -12.16 8.05
N ASP A 32 2.56 -12.50 8.98
CA ASP A 32 2.26 -13.41 10.09
C ASP A 32 1.21 -12.79 11.03
N MET A 33 1.31 -11.50 11.33
CA MET A 33 0.33 -10.79 12.17
C MET A 33 -1.05 -10.76 11.50
N PHE A 34 -1.12 -10.44 10.20
CA PHE A 34 -2.36 -10.48 9.44
C PHE A 34 -2.96 -11.89 9.39
N GLN A 35 -2.15 -12.92 9.23
CA GLN A 35 -2.61 -14.31 9.26
C GLN A 35 -3.23 -14.67 10.61
N LYS A 36 -2.57 -14.31 11.71
CA LYS A 36 -3.12 -14.54 13.07
C LYS A 36 -4.41 -13.76 13.31
N TYR A 37 -4.47 -12.52 12.84
CA TYR A 37 -5.67 -11.70 12.92
C TYR A 37 -6.84 -12.33 12.14
N LEU A 38 -6.62 -12.73 10.88
CA LEU A 38 -7.64 -13.37 10.05
C LEU A 38 -8.15 -14.66 10.69
N LYS A 39 -7.25 -15.46 11.23
CA LYS A 39 -7.62 -16.70 11.93
C LYS A 39 -8.43 -16.41 13.19
N HIS A 40 -8.01 -15.43 13.99
CA HIS A 40 -8.66 -15.06 15.26
C HIS A 40 -10.06 -14.48 15.05
N VAL A 41 -10.22 -13.55 14.09
CA VAL A 41 -11.47 -12.80 13.90
C VAL A 41 -12.44 -13.51 12.96
N TYR A 42 -11.93 -14.13 11.88
CA TYR A 42 -12.76 -14.66 10.80
C TYR A 42 -12.66 -16.17 10.63
N GLY A 43 -11.78 -16.85 11.36
CA GLY A 43 -11.53 -18.28 11.20
C GLY A 43 -10.92 -18.65 9.84
N CYS A 44 -10.33 -17.69 9.12
CA CYS A 44 -9.74 -17.87 7.80
C CYS A 44 -8.22 -17.89 7.89
N GLU A 45 -7.59 -18.58 6.96
CA GLU A 45 -6.13 -18.60 6.78
C GLU A 45 -5.79 -18.33 5.32
N ALA A 46 -4.65 -17.69 5.08
CA ALA A 46 -4.11 -17.54 3.74
C ALA A 46 -3.33 -18.82 3.36
N ASP A 47 -3.39 -19.17 2.08
CA ASP A 47 -2.64 -20.35 1.57
C ASP A 47 -1.12 -20.11 1.59
N TYR A 48 -0.69 -18.85 1.39
CA TYR A 48 0.73 -18.48 1.32
C TYR A 48 1.01 -17.18 2.04
N LEU A 49 2.19 -17.11 2.67
CA LEU A 49 2.71 -15.91 3.31
C LEU A 49 4.07 -15.54 2.70
N GLU A 50 4.22 -14.29 2.27
CA GLU A 50 5.52 -13.70 2.00
C GLU A 50 5.91 -12.85 3.22
N THR A 51 7.03 -13.18 3.87
CA THR A 51 7.42 -12.64 5.18
C THR A 51 8.80 -11.98 5.21
N LYS A 52 9.47 -11.88 4.05
CA LYS A 52 10.87 -11.41 3.95
C LYS A 52 11.00 -9.99 3.43
N SER A 53 9.95 -9.46 2.81
CA SER A 53 9.98 -8.13 2.20
C SER A 53 10.22 -7.02 3.24
N THR A 54 10.92 -5.97 2.83
CA THR A 54 11.25 -4.82 3.68
C THR A 54 10.75 -3.50 3.09
N ASN A 55 10.16 -3.54 1.90
CA ASN A 55 9.63 -2.38 1.20
C ASN A 55 8.64 -2.82 0.10
N CYS A 56 7.91 -1.86 -0.45
CA CYS A 56 6.88 -2.13 -1.47
C CYS A 56 7.41 -2.81 -2.75
N GLY A 57 8.66 -2.53 -3.14
CA GLY A 57 9.28 -3.21 -4.29
C GLY A 57 9.50 -4.69 -4.00
N ASN A 58 10.05 -5.01 -2.82
CA ASN A 58 10.22 -6.39 -2.38
C ASN A 58 8.88 -7.12 -2.23
N ASN A 59 7.82 -6.44 -1.77
CA ASN A 59 6.49 -7.06 -1.69
C ASN A 59 6.07 -7.65 -3.05
N ILE A 60 6.38 -6.95 -4.15
CA ILE A 60 6.04 -7.41 -5.49
C ILE A 60 6.97 -8.51 -5.97
N THR A 61 8.28 -8.31 -5.89
CA THR A 61 9.24 -9.27 -6.43
C THR A 61 9.20 -10.60 -5.67
N TYR A 62 9.12 -10.55 -4.33
CA TYR A 62 9.05 -11.77 -3.50
C TYR A 62 7.69 -12.46 -3.59
N LEU A 63 6.59 -11.72 -3.85
CA LEU A 63 5.32 -12.34 -4.21
C LEU A 63 5.45 -13.16 -5.50
N LEU A 64 6.07 -12.59 -6.54
CA LEU A 64 6.24 -13.28 -7.81
C LEU A 64 7.15 -14.50 -7.67
N ASP A 65 8.24 -14.37 -6.92
CA ASP A 65 9.13 -15.50 -6.58
C ASP A 65 8.34 -16.60 -5.83
N LEU A 66 7.52 -16.23 -4.83
CA LEU A 66 6.69 -17.18 -4.08
C LEU A 66 5.70 -17.93 -4.99
N LEU A 67 5.07 -17.23 -5.92
CA LEU A 67 4.14 -17.85 -6.88
C LEU A 67 4.88 -18.81 -7.83
N GLU A 68 6.06 -18.43 -8.30
CA GLU A 68 6.90 -19.27 -9.18
C GLU A 68 7.41 -20.52 -8.44
N GLU A 69 7.96 -20.36 -7.25
CA GLU A 69 8.46 -21.48 -6.40
C GLU A 69 7.36 -22.51 -6.09
N ASN A 70 6.12 -22.06 -5.94
CA ASN A 70 4.97 -22.93 -5.68
C ASN A 70 4.24 -23.40 -6.96
N ASN A 71 4.79 -23.09 -8.15
CA ASN A 71 4.19 -23.46 -9.43
C ASN A 71 2.72 -23.00 -9.57
N ILE A 72 2.42 -21.75 -9.16
CA ILE A 72 1.09 -21.14 -9.24
C ILE A 72 1.02 -20.27 -10.49
N PRO A 73 0.52 -20.77 -11.63
CA PRO A 73 0.31 -19.96 -12.82
C PRO A 73 -0.92 -19.07 -12.65
N PHE A 74 -0.85 -17.84 -13.16
CA PHE A 74 -1.99 -16.93 -13.14
C PHE A 74 -2.09 -16.12 -14.43
N LYS A 75 -3.31 -15.78 -14.82
CA LYS A 75 -3.64 -14.84 -15.91
C LYS A 75 -4.33 -13.59 -15.40
N SER A 76 -4.77 -13.62 -14.16
CA SER A 76 -5.32 -12.47 -13.46
C SER A 76 -4.89 -12.51 -12.00
N ILE A 77 -4.73 -11.33 -11.41
CA ILE A 77 -4.39 -11.17 -10.00
C ILE A 77 -5.21 -10.03 -9.42
N ILE A 78 -5.83 -10.27 -8.27
CA ILE A 78 -6.45 -9.19 -7.47
C ILE A 78 -5.37 -8.65 -6.54
N LEU A 79 -5.07 -7.38 -6.69
CA LEU A 79 -4.12 -6.65 -5.84
C LEU A 79 -4.91 -5.79 -4.86
N SER A 80 -4.91 -6.19 -3.59
CA SER A 80 -5.54 -5.46 -2.49
C SER A 80 -4.47 -4.74 -1.68
N GLN A 81 -4.63 -3.42 -1.53
CA GLN A 81 -3.67 -2.57 -0.82
C GLN A 81 -4.40 -1.36 -0.22
N ASP A 82 -3.74 -0.68 0.72
CA ASP A 82 -4.12 0.66 1.17
C ASP A 82 -4.36 1.57 -0.03
N ALA A 83 -5.50 2.30 -0.01
CA ALA A 83 -5.94 3.10 -1.16
C ALA A 83 -4.90 4.15 -1.58
N SER A 84 -4.16 4.75 -0.62
CA SER A 84 -3.13 5.74 -0.93
C SER A 84 -1.99 5.16 -1.77
N MET A 85 -1.65 3.88 -1.58
CA MET A 85 -0.53 3.21 -2.27
C MET A 85 -0.98 2.28 -3.42
N GLN A 86 -2.27 2.02 -3.56
CA GLN A 86 -2.82 1.05 -4.52
C GLN A 86 -2.30 1.25 -5.94
N ARG A 87 -2.28 2.50 -6.42
CA ARG A 87 -1.84 2.81 -7.80
C ARG A 87 -0.35 2.51 -8.02
N ARG A 88 0.50 2.83 -7.05
CA ARG A 88 1.94 2.56 -7.11
C ARG A 88 2.23 1.06 -7.06
N MET A 89 1.53 0.32 -6.22
CA MET A 89 1.66 -1.14 -6.15
C MET A 89 1.24 -1.80 -7.46
N ALA A 90 0.14 -1.35 -8.06
CA ALA A 90 -0.30 -1.84 -9.37
C ALA A 90 0.72 -1.54 -10.49
N ALA A 91 1.29 -0.35 -10.51
CA ALA A 91 2.32 0.04 -11.48
C ALA A 91 3.63 -0.75 -11.26
N GLY A 92 3.98 -1.03 -10.00
CA GLY A 92 5.09 -1.91 -9.68
C GLY A 92 4.86 -3.33 -10.18
N LEU A 93 3.70 -3.92 -9.91
CA LEU A 93 3.35 -5.25 -10.39
C LEU A 93 3.32 -5.31 -11.94
N LYS A 94 2.73 -4.30 -12.60
CA LYS A 94 2.68 -4.21 -14.07
C LYS A 94 4.06 -4.25 -14.71
N LYS A 95 5.10 -3.77 -14.04
CA LYS A 95 6.47 -3.79 -14.54
C LYS A 95 7.03 -5.21 -14.71
N TYR A 96 6.60 -6.15 -13.86
CA TYR A 96 7.20 -7.49 -13.80
C TYR A 96 6.31 -8.58 -14.40
N VAL A 97 5.00 -8.37 -14.49
CA VAL A 97 4.10 -9.34 -15.11
C VAL A 97 4.04 -9.17 -16.63
N LYS A 98 3.66 -10.22 -17.34
CA LYS A 98 3.47 -10.17 -18.80
C LYS A 98 2.26 -9.32 -19.17
N ASP A 99 2.23 -8.85 -20.41
CA ASP A 99 1.15 -7.98 -20.89
C ASP A 99 -0.24 -8.65 -20.95
N ASP A 100 -0.28 -9.98 -21.03
CA ASP A 100 -1.51 -10.77 -21.02
C ASP A 100 -2.07 -11.03 -19.62
N VAL A 101 -1.38 -10.57 -18.56
CA VAL A 101 -1.86 -10.68 -17.16
C VAL A 101 -2.76 -9.50 -16.83
N THR A 102 -3.98 -9.81 -16.36
CA THR A 102 -4.93 -8.81 -15.87
C THR A 102 -4.69 -8.51 -14.41
N ILE A 103 -4.37 -7.24 -14.08
CA ILE A 103 -4.28 -6.76 -12.69
C ILE A 103 -5.62 -6.11 -12.32
N ILE A 104 -6.29 -6.67 -11.32
CA ILE A 104 -7.54 -6.15 -10.77
C ILE A 104 -7.21 -5.41 -9.48
N ASN A 105 -7.39 -4.09 -9.48
CA ASN A 105 -7.12 -3.26 -8.32
C ASN A 105 -8.29 -3.30 -7.34
N TYR A 106 -8.00 -3.55 -6.07
CA TYR A 106 -8.97 -3.54 -4.99
C TYR A 106 -8.41 -2.71 -3.81
N ALA A 107 -8.70 -1.42 -3.81
CA ALA A 107 -8.36 -0.55 -2.70
C ALA A 107 -9.18 -0.92 -1.45
N THR A 108 -8.56 -0.92 -0.28
CA THR A 108 -9.21 -1.38 0.96
C THR A 108 -10.27 -0.42 1.47
N TYR A 109 -10.25 0.85 1.03
CA TYR A 109 -11.23 1.88 1.35
C TYR A 109 -11.31 2.93 0.25
N CYS A 110 -12.32 3.80 0.32
CA CYS A 110 -12.44 5.04 -0.43
C CYS A 110 -12.64 6.16 0.57
N ALA A 111 -11.77 7.16 0.56
CA ALA A 111 -11.83 8.28 1.49
C ALA A 111 -11.93 9.61 0.75
N SER A 112 -12.80 10.49 1.25
CA SER A 112 -12.87 11.90 0.85
C SER A 112 -12.53 12.78 2.04
N VAL A 113 -11.68 13.78 1.82
CA VAL A 113 -11.33 14.79 2.82
C VAL A 113 -12.17 16.03 2.58
N ILE A 114 -12.74 16.56 3.65
CA ILE A 114 -13.56 17.78 3.62
C ILE A 114 -13.07 18.77 4.70
N SER A 115 -13.49 20.01 4.59
CA SER A 115 -13.25 21.04 5.61
C SER A 115 -14.34 20.98 6.69
N CYS A 116 -13.94 20.91 7.96
CA CYS A 116 -14.79 20.94 9.13
C CYS A 116 -14.43 22.15 9.98
N GLY A 117 -14.91 23.32 9.60
CA GLY A 117 -14.46 24.59 10.19
C GLY A 117 -13.04 24.94 9.72
N GLU A 118 -12.11 25.05 10.66
CA GLU A 118 -10.70 25.33 10.38
C GLU A 118 -9.84 24.08 10.21
N GLU A 119 -10.42 22.89 10.41
CA GLU A 119 -9.72 21.61 10.37
C GLU A 119 -10.14 20.78 9.15
N LEU A 120 -9.33 19.79 8.81
CA LEU A 120 -9.66 18.76 7.83
C LEU A 120 -10.26 17.56 8.55
N CYS A 121 -11.24 16.92 7.91
CA CYS A 121 -11.80 15.65 8.39
C CYS A 121 -12.21 14.74 7.23
N TYR A 122 -12.43 13.47 7.53
CA TYR A 122 -13.01 12.54 6.55
C TYR A 122 -14.51 12.79 6.41
N ALA A 123 -15.01 12.73 5.19
CA ALA A 123 -16.44 12.86 4.91
C ALA A 123 -17.27 11.73 5.55
N GLU A 124 -16.65 10.57 5.72
CA GLU A 124 -17.28 9.38 6.31
C GLU A 124 -16.36 8.77 7.36
N ASN A 125 -16.95 8.11 8.37
CA ASN A 125 -16.19 7.38 9.36
C ASN A 125 -15.72 6.04 8.78
N ILE A 126 -14.41 5.93 8.52
CA ILE A 126 -13.79 4.70 8.02
C ILE A 126 -13.05 4.05 9.19
N HIS A 127 -13.48 2.85 9.57
CA HIS A 127 -12.85 2.11 10.67
C HIS A 127 -11.37 1.84 10.38
N GLY A 128 -10.52 2.12 11.37
CA GLY A 128 -9.07 1.90 11.27
C GLY A 128 -8.34 2.87 10.33
N MET A 129 -8.98 3.98 9.97
CA MET A 129 -8.37 4.98 9.09
C MET A 129 -7.20 5.71 9.75
N TRP A 130 -6.23 6.12 8.94
CA TRP A 130 -5.12 6.94 9.37
C TRP A 130 -5.58 8.27 10.00
N PRO A 131 -4.83 8.83 10.94
CA PRO A 131 -5.00 10.26 11.30
C PRO A 131 -4.93 11.12 10.04
N ILE A 132 -5.76 12.17 9.98
CA ILE A 132 -5.95 12.96 8.75
C ILE A 132 -4.64 13.54 8.21
N GLU A 133 -3.76 14.04 9.09
CA GLU A 133 -2.47 14.61 8.71
C GLU A 133 -1.58 13.52 8.10
N ARG A 134 -1.60 12.32 8.67
CA ARG A 134 -0.84 11.19 8.14
C ARG A 134 -1.35 10.78 6.76
N TYR A 135 -2.67 10.75 6.55
CA TYR A 135 -3.26 10.42 5.26
C TYR A 135 -2.89 11.44 4.18
N VAL A 136 -3.00 12.74 4.49
CA VAL A 136 -2.58 13.81 3.57
C VAL A 136 -1.10 13.67 3.22
N ASN A 137 -0.23 13.46 4.19
CA ASN A 137 1.21 13.24 3.96
C ASN A 137 1.49 12.01 3.09
N LEU A 138 0.75 10.91 3.27
CA LEU A 138 0.85 9.74 2.40
C LEU A 138 0.50 10.09 0.95
N LEU A 139 -0.62 10.78 0.72
CA LEU A 139 -1.03 11.20 -0.63
C LEU A 139 -0.03 12.16 -1.27
N MET A 140 0.45 13.15 -0.51
CA MET A 140 1.48 14.09 -0.99
C MET A 140 2.78 13.38 -1.36
N GLY A 141 3.14 12.32 -0.64
CA GLY A 141 4.32 11.52 -0.94
C GLY A 141 4.17 10.60 -2.15
N GLU A 142 2.94 10.22 -2.55
CA GLU A 142 2.73 9.29 -3.67
C GLU A 142 2.86 9.96 -5.05
N ILE A 143 2.46 11.22 -5.22
CA ILE A 143 2.55 11.90 -6.53
C ILE A 143 3.98 11.96 -7.06
N PRO A 144 5.00 12.42 -6.28
CA PRO A 144 6.39 12.37 -6.73
C PRO A 144 6.88 10.96 -7.04
N ARG A 145 6.45 9.94 -6.26
CA ARG A 145 6.84 8.55 -6.51
C ARG A 145 6.22 7.99 -7.80
N LEU A 146 4.99 8.39 -8.13
CA LEU A 146 4.31 7.97 -9.35
C LEU A 146 4.83 8.68 -10.61
N SER A 147 5.55 9.81 -10.45
CA SER A 147 6.06 10.60 -11.56
C SER A 147 7.05 9.81 -12.42
N ASP A 148 7.01 10.07 -13.72
CA ASP A 148 7.94 9.52 -14.70
C ASP A 148 8.93 10.61 -15.14
N ASP A 149 9.70 11.09 -14.18
CA ASP A 149 10.78 12.07 -14.32
C ASP A 149 12.04 11.59 -13.59
N GLU A 150 13.13 12.34 -13.63
CA GLU A 150 14.42 11.97 -13.05
C GLU A 150 14.38 11.61 -11.56
N ASN A 151 13.43 12.15 -10.80
CA ASN A 151 13.28 11.93 -9.36
C ASN A 151 12.22 10.87 -9.03
N GLY A 152 11.31 10.59 -9.96
CA GLY A 152 10.20 9.67 -9.83
C GLY A 152 10.62 8.20 -9.92
N TYR A 153 9.64 7.32 -9.73
CA TYR A 153 9.84 5.87 -9.79
C TYR A 153 9.52 5.28 -11.17
N GLY A 154 9.00 6.10 -12.10
CA GLY A 154 8.72 5.69 -13.48
C GLY A 154 9.97 5.33 -14.28
N PRO A 155 9.79 4.87 -15.55
CA PRO A 155 10.87 4.42 -16.42
C PRO A 155 11.94 5.48 -16.71
N SER A 156 11.57 6.77 -16.73
CA SER A 156 12.52 7.88 -17.00
C SER A 156 13.33 8.29 -15.75
N GLY A 157 12.97 7.78 -14.58
CA GLY A 157 13.64 8.04 -13.30
C GLY A 157 14.32 6.81 -12.73
N LYS A 158 13.89 6.42 -11.52
CA LYS A 158 14.47 5.28 -10.80
C LYS A 158 14.08 3.92 -11.39
N ASN A 159 13.15 3.91 -12.32
CA ASN A 159 12.68 2.70 -13.00
C ASN A 159 12.24 1.59 -12.02
N TYR A 160 11.51 1.94 -10.97
CA TYR A 160 10.97 0.97 -10.01
C TYR A 160 9.57 0.48 -10.37
N ILE A 161 8.81 1.27 -11.15
CA ILE A 161 7.44 0.97 -11.56
C ILE A 161 7.27 1.17 -13.07
N ALA A 162 6.21 0.60 -13.65
CA ALA A 162 5.78 0.95 -15.00
C ALA A 162 5.28 2.40 -15.05
N HIS A 163 5.27 2.99 -16.24
CA HIS A 163 4.73 4.34 -16.45
C HIS A 163 3.31 4.49 -15.92
N VAL A 164 3.04 5.61 -15.25
CA VAL A 164 1.72 5.98 -14.73
C VAL A 164 1.31 7.34 -15.28
N ASP A 165 0.19 7.37 -15.99
CA ASP A 165 -0.44 8.61 -16.38
C ASP A 165 -1.08 9.28 -15.16
N ILE A 166 -0.50 10.40 -14.71
CA ILE A 166 -1.09 11.24 -13.66
C ILE A 166 -1.94 12.31 -14.33
N PRO A 167 -3.27 12.37 -14.07
CA PRO A 167 -4.14 13.37 -14.66
C PRO A 167 -3.71 14.81 -14.32
N ASN A 168 -3.88 15.73 -15.28
CA ASN A 168 -3.44 17.12 -15.08
C ASN A 168 -4.11 17.82 -13.89
N ASN A 169 -5.38 17.54 -13.63
CA ASN A 169 -6.08 18.07 -12.46
C ASN A 169 -5.47 17.57 -11.14
N VAL A 170 -4.95 16.34 -11.11
CA VAL A 170 -4.25 15.80 -9.93
C VAL A 170 -2.90 16.49 -9.74
N LYS A 171 -2.15 16.73 -10.84
CA LYS A 171 -0.89 17.46 -10.78
C LYS A 171 -1.09 18.90 -10.28
N LEU A 172 -2.11 19.59 -10.79
CA LEU A 172 -2.45 20.95 -10.34
C LEU A 172 -2.83 20.99 -8.86
N ALA A 173 -3.72 20.10 -8.43
CA ALA A 173 -4.09 19.98 -7.02
C ALA A 173 -2.88 19.68 -6.11
N PHE A 174 -1.97 18.81 -6.56
CA PHE A 174 -0.73 18.53 -5.84
C PHE A 174 0.14 19.78 -5.66
N GLU A 175 0.35 20.57 -6.73
CA GLU A 175 1.15 21.79 -6.64
C GLU A 175 0.50 22.86 -5.73
N GLU A 176 -0.84 22.97 -5.73
CA GLU A 176 -1.56 23.83 -4.80
C GLU A 176 -1.38 23.37 -3.34
N LEU A 177 -1.61 22.08 -3.08
CA LEU A 177 -1.47 21.50 -1.74
C LEU A 177 -0.03 21.57 -1.22
N LYS A 178 0.96 21.42 -2.09
CA LYS A 178 2.37 21.55 -1.75
C LYS A 178 2.73 22.90 -1.14
N THR A 179 2.03 23.98 -1.49
CA THR A 179 2.22 25.29 -0.88
C THR A 179 1.77 25.34 0.58
N VAL A 180 0.87 24.43 0.98
CA VAL A 180 0.29 24.38 2.32
C VAL A 180 0.95 23.27 3.17
N PHE A 181 1.19 22.10 2.58
CA PHE A 181 1.69 20.92 3.27
C PHE A 181 3.14 20.54 2.93
N GLY A 182 3.79 21.27 2.03
CA GLY A 182 5.12 20.93 1.51
C GLY A 182 6.31 21.59 2.25
N SER A 183 6.15 21.99 3.50
CA SER A 183 7.17 22.72 4.28
C SER A 183 7.93 21.83 5.27
N GLU A 184 8.23 20.56 4.92
CA GLU A 184 9.18 19.75 5.69
C GLU A 184 10.15 19.02 4.77
#